data_90b4ad74f7e9dafb836b1097af936de7
#
_entry.id   90b4ad74f7e9dafb836b1097af936de7
#
_cell.length_a   1.000
_cell.length_b   1.000
_cell.length_c   1.000
_cell.angle_alpha   90.00
_cell.angle_beta   90.00
_cell.angle_gamma   90.00
#
_symmetry.space_group_name_H-M   'P 1'
#
loop_
_entity.id
_entity.type
_entity.pdbx_description
1 polymer ?
#
loop_
_entity_poly.entity_id
_entity_poly.type
_entity_poly.pdbx_seq_one_letter_code
_entity_poly.pdbx_strand_id
1 'polypeptide(L)'
;MRAHSATHLLDYALRTVLGDHAHQAGSLVEPDRLRYDFTHFSAVTADELVKISRLVSELVLGGMRVETKEMPIDEAKKLGAIALFGEKYGDVVRVVNMGGKSIELCGGTHVDNTAKVGPFRITSESSV
;
A
#
# COMPACT_ATOMS: atom_id res chain seq x y z
N MET A 1 -2.35 11.54 -6.67
CA MET A 1 -1.70 11.40 -5.34
C MET A 1 -2.52 10.58 -4.35
N ARG A 2 -3.78 10.92 -4.14
CA ARG A 2 -4.63 10.22 -3.15
C ARG A 2 -4.79 8.73 -3.43
N ALA A 3 -5.15 8.36 -4.65
CA ALA A 3 -5.35 6.96 -5.01
C ALA A 3 -4.05 6.15 -4.94
N HIS A 4 -2.93 6.74 -5.31
CA HIS A 4 -1.63 6.07 -5.21
C HIS A 4 -1.24 5.85 -3.74
N SER A 5 -1.44 6.84 -2.88
CA SER A 5 -1.20 6.67 -1.44
C SER A 5 -2.15 5.64 -0.83
N ALA A 6 -3.42 5.62 -1.26
CA ALA A 6 -4.37 4.60 -0.83
C ALA A 6 -3.92 3.18 -1.22
N THR A 7 -3.26 3.03 -2.36
CA THR A 7 -2.71 1.73 -2.80
C THR A 7 -1.72 1.16 -1.78
N HIS A 8 -0.85 1.99 -1.23
CA HIS A 8 0.11 1.55 -0.20
C HIS A 8 -0.57 1.18 1.10
N LEU A 9 -1.58 1.93 1.52
CA LEU A 9 -2.36 1.61 2.71
C LEU A 9 -3.14 0.31 2.52
N LEU A 10 -3.68 0.09 1.33
CA LEU A 10 -4.39 -1.14 1.00
C LEU A 10 -3.46 -2.34 1.01
N ASP A 11 -2.26 -2.21 0.44
CA ASP A 11 -1.25 -3.27 0.49
C ASP A 11 -0.91 -3.67 1.94
N TYR A 12 -0.67 -2.69 2.80
CA TYR A 12 -0.43 -2.93 4.21
C TYR A 12 -1.60 -3.65 4.87
N ALA A 13 -2.83 -3.21 4.60
CA ALA A 13 -4.04 -3.80 5.19
C ALA A 13 -4.26 -5.24 4.71
N LEU A 14 -4.05 -5.51 3.43
CA LEU A 14 -4.16 -6.86 2.88
C LEU A 14 -3.16 -7.81 3.53
N ARG A 15 -1.91 -7.39 3.67
CA ARG A 15 -0.89 -8.24 4.32
C ARG A 15 -1.16 -8.43 5.80
N THR A 16 -1.70 -7.43 6.48
CA THR A 16 -2.04 -7.53 7.90
C THR A 16 -3.20 -8.47 8.14
N VAL A 17 -4.23 -8.43 7.31
CA VAL A 17 -5.46 -9.23 7.49
C VAL A 17 -5.31 -10.63 6.89
N LEU A 18 -4.75 -10.74 5.69
CA LEU A 18 -4.65 -12.00 4.95
C LEU A 18 -3.34 -12.75 5.19
N GLY A 19 -2.26 -12.03 5.48
CA GLY A 19 -0.92 -12.56 5.68
C GLY A 19 0.07 -12.08 4.63
N ASP A 20 1.36 -12.32 4.88
CA ASP A 20 2.46 -11.82 4.04
C ASP A 20 2.48 -12.41 2.63
N HIS A 21 1.74 -13.50 2.38
CA HIS A 21 1.61 -14.09 1.05
C HIS A 21 0.77 -13.22 0.10
N ALA A 22 0.00 -12.26 0.62
CA ALA A 22 -0.81 -11.36 -0.18
C ALA A 22 0.05 -10.25 -0.78
N HIS A 23 0.82 -10.57 -1.82
CA HIS A 23 1.70 -9.65 -2.51
C HIS A 23 0.99 -8.96 -3.66
N GLN A 24 1.44 -7.75 -3.98
CA GLN A 24 1.00 -7.07 -5.18
C GLN A 24 1.41 -7.87 -6.43
N ALA A 25 0.43 -8.20 -7.27
CA ALA A 25 0.63 -8.82 -8.58
C ALA A 25 0.44 -7.82 -9.72
N GLY A 26 -0.24 -6.72 -9.47
CA GLY A 26 -0.46 -5.64 -10.40
C GLY A 26 -1.31 -4.56 -9.77
N SER A 27 -1.43 -3.43 -10.44
CA SER A 27 -2.33 -2.36 -10.00
C SER A 27 -2.63 -1.41 -11.15
N LEU A 28 -3.75 -0.71 -11.02
CA LEU A 28 -4.11 0.41 -11.89
C LEU A 28 -4.59 1.55 -11.00
N VAL A 29 -3.90 2.68 -11.06
CA VAL A 29 -4.21 3.84 -10.25
C VAL A 29 -4.77 4.94 -11.15
N GLU A 30 -5.98 5.40 -10.84
CA GLU A 30 -6.65 6.50 -11.52
C GLU A 30 -6.91 7.63 -10.50
N PRO A 31 -7.28 8.85 -10.93
CA PRO A 31 -7.49 9.96 -9.98
C PRO A 31 -8.49 9.66 -8.87
N ASP A 32 -9.58 8.96 -9.18
CA ASP A 32 -10.70 8.72 -8.26
C ASP A 32 -10.81 7.29 -7.76
N ARG A 33 -10.03 6.37 -8.30
CA ARG A 33 -10.12 4.96 -7.95
C ARG A 33 -8.81 4.24 -8.20
N LEU A 34 -8.70 3.05 -7.65
CA LEU A 34 -7.58 2.16 -7.91
C LEU A 34 -8.10 0.72 -8.03
N ARG A 35 -7.35 -0.09 -8.78
CA ARG A 35 -7.48 -1.53 -8.77
C ARG A 35 -6.17 -2.09 -8.22
N TYR A 36 -6.27 -3.04 -7.31
CA TYR A 36 -5.11 -3.69 -6.72
C TYR A 36 -5.24 -5.20 -6.92
N ASP A 37 -4.28 -5.77 -7.62
CA ASP A 37 -4.22 -7.21 -7.88
C ASP A 37 -3.21 -7.83 -6.91
N PHE A 38 -3.60 -8.90 -6.23
CA PHE A 38 -2.76 -9.52 -5.21
C PHE A 38 -2.88 -11.04 -5.24
N THR A 39 -1.86 -11.70 -4.69
CA THR A 39 -1.83 -13.16 -4.58
C THR A 39 -2.53 -13.62 -3.31
N HIS A 40 -3.43 -14.59 -3.44
CA HIS A 40 -4.11 -15.21 -2.30
C HIS A 40 -4.61 -16.59 -2.73
N PHE A 41 -4.55 -17.56 -1.83
CA PHE A 41 -4.85 -18.95 -2.15
C PHE A 41 -6.32 -19.34 -1.92
N SER A 42 -7.14 -18.41 -1.46
CA SER A 42 -8.59 -18.63 -1.24
C SER A 42 -9.36 -17.34 -1.52
N ALA A 43 -10.68 -17.44 -1.62
CA ALA A 43 -11.53 -16.26 -1.76
C ALA A 43 -11.44 -15.40 -0.50
N VAL A 44 -11.44 -14.08 -0.69
CA VAL A 44 -11.51 -13.14 0.44
C VAL A 44 -12.92 -13.16 1.00
N THR A 45 -13.05 -13.41 2.30
CA THR A 45 -14.37 -13.47 2.95
C THR A 45 -14.94 -12.07 3.17
N ALA A 46 -16.26 -12.00 3.37
CA ALA A 46 -16.92 -10.73 3.69
C ALA A 46 -16.36 -10.10 4.96
N ASP A 47 -16.08 -10.91 6.00
CA ASP A 47 -15.47 -10.43 7.23
C ASP A 47 -14.07 -9.88 7.01
N GLU A 48 -13.27 -10.54 6.18
CA GLU A 48 -11.95 -10.06 5.83
C GLU A 48 -12.00 -8.73 5.08
N LEU A 49 -12.93 -8.57 4.14
CA LEU A 49 -13.13 -7.32 3.43
C LEU A 49 -13.51 -6.18 4.38
N VAL A 50 -14.35 -6.43 5.36
CA VAL A 50 -14.71 -5.45 6.38
C VAL A 50 -13.48 -5.06 7.20
N LYS A 51 -12.67 -6.02 7.63
CA LYS A 51 -11.44 -5.77 8.39
C LYS A 51 -10.43 -4.94 7.59
N ILE A 52 -10.25 -5.28 6.33
CA ILE A 52 -9.33 -4.56 5.43
C ILE A 52 -9.80 -3.11 5.26
N SER A 53 -11.07 -2.92 4.94
CA SER A 53 -11.66 -1.59 4.75
C SER A 53 -11.56 -0.74 6.02
N ARG A 54 -11.84 -1.34 7.17
CA ARG A 54 -11.74 -0.67 8.48
C ARG A 54 -10.31 -0.26 8.79
N LEU A 55 -9.34 -1.15 8.55
CA LEU A 55 -7.94 -0.86 8.81
C LEU A 55 -7.44 0.29 7.92
N VAL A 56 -7.77 0.29 6.63
CA VAL A 56 -7.41 1.41 5.75
C VAL A 56 -8.02 2.72 6.27
N SER A 57 -9.29 2.69 6.64
CA SER A 57 -9.98 3.87 7.17
C SER A 57 -9.35 4.37 8.46
N GLU A 58 -8.95 3.48 9.36
CA GLU A 58 -8.23 3.85 10.58
C GLU A 58 -6.88 4.51 10.28
N LEU A 59 -6.14 4.00 9.30
CA LEU A 59 -4.87 4.59 8.90
C LEU A 59 -5.06 5.98 8.28
N VAL A 60 -6.12 6.17 7.51
CA VAL A 60 -6.48 7.48 6.95
C VAL A 60 -6.84 8.46 8.07
N LEU A 61 -7.75 8.05 8.96
CA LEU A 61 -8.21 8.91 10.06
C LEU A 61 -7.12 9.20 11.08
N GLY A 62 -6.13 8.31 11.20
CA GLY A 62 -5.01 8.49 12.12
C GLY A 62 -4.08 9.63 11.76
N GLY A 63 -4.16 10.14 10.53
CA GLY A 63 -3.39 11.31 10.11
C GLY A 63 -1.88 11.11 10.18
N MET A 64 -1.38 9.97 9.71
CA MET A 64 0.04 9.66 9.76
C MET A 64 0.84 10.47 8.73
N ARG A 65 2.01 10.94 9.16
CA ARG A 65 2.93 11.64 8.27
C ARG A 65 3.49 10.68 7.21
N VAL A 66 3.53 11.14 5.97
CA VAL A 66 4.14 10.42 4.86
C VAL A 66 5.48 11.06 4.54
N GLU A 67 6.55 10.32 4.75
CA GLU A 67 7.92 10.77 4.49
C GLU A 67 8.50 10.05 3.28
N THR A 68 9.21 10.80 2.46
CA THR A 68 9.90 10.26 1.29
C THR A 68 11.37 10.58 1.41
N LYS A 69 12.22 9.56 1.30
CA LYS A 69 13.68 9.69 1.35
C LYS A 69 14.33 8.88 0.27
N GLU A 70 15.40 9.42 -0.29
CA GLU A 70 16.33 8.63 -1.10
C GLU A 70 17.41 8.03 -0.21
N MET A 71 17.77 6.78 -0.47
CA MET A 71 18.80 6.09 0.30
C MET A 71 19.39 4.92 -0.52
N PRO A 72 20.57 4.42 -0.13
CA PRO A 72 21.10 3.20 -0.72
C PRO A 72 20.13 2.03 -0.52
N ILE A 73 20.03 1.16 -1.54
CA ILE A 73 19.08 0.04 -1.50
C ILE A 73 19.30 -0.88 -0.29
N ASP A 74 20.53 -1.05 0.16
CA ASP A 74 20.83 -1.88 1.32
C ASP A 74 20.25 -1.30 2.62
N GLU A 75 20.25 0.03 2.76
CA GLU A 75 19.61 0.68 3.90
C GLU A 75 18.09 0.54 3.85
N ALA A 76 17.51 0.67 2.67
CA ALA A 76 16.06 0.46 2.48
C ALA A 76 15.66 -0.96 2.89
N LYS A 77 16.44 -1.96 2.51
CA LYS A 77 16.20 -3.35 2.89
C LYS A 77 16.27 -3.55 4.41
N LYS A 78 17.20 -2.89 5.08
CA LYS A 78 17.32 -2.94 6.55
C LYS A 78 16.09 -2.37 7.26
N LEU A 79 15.42 -1.40 6.65
CA LEU A 79 14.17 -0.84 7.16
C LEU A 79 12.97 -1.76 6.92
N GLY A 80 13.14 -2.84 6.18
CA GLY A 80 12.04 -3.72 5.80
C GLY A 80 11.21 -3.18 4.64
N ALA A 81 11.77 -2.27 3.85
CA ALA A 81 11.05 -1.70 2.71
C ALA A 81 10.68 -2.78 1.69
N ILE A 82 9.43 -2.71 1.23
CA ILE A 82 8.89 -3.67 0.27
C ILE A 82 9.04 -3.12 -1.14
N ALA A 83 9.62 -3.96 -2.02
CA ALA A 83 9.77 -3.65 -3.43
C ALA A 83 8.47 -3.93 -4.19
N LEU A 84 8.14 -3.07 -5.15
CA LEU A 84 7.00 -3.30 -6.03
C LEU A 84 7.29 -4.44 -7.01
N PHE A 85 6.26 -5.21 -7.33
CA PHE A 85 6.36 -6.34 -8.26
C PHE A 85 6.82 -5.87 -9.65
N GLY A 86 7.79 -6.59 -10.21
CA GLY A 86 8.25 -6.37 -11.59
C GLY A 86 9.14 -5.16 -11.81
N GLU A 87 9.43 -4.36 -10.79
CA GLU A 87 10.31 -3.22 -10.92
C GLU A 87 11.76 -3.58 -10.65
N LYS A 88 12.66 -2.92 -11.38
CA LYS A 88 14.10 -3.02 -11.17
C LYS A 88 14.59 -1.76 -10.48
N TYR A 89 15.44 -1.93 -9.51
CA TYR A 89 15.96 -0.84 -8.70
C TYR A 89 17.46 -0.69 -8.89
N GLY A 90 17.93 0.56 -8.92
CA GLY A 90 19.36 0.87 -8.90
C GLY A 90 19.95 0.82 -7.49
N ASP A 91 21.13 1.39 -7.33
CA ASP A 91 21.85 1.42 -6.05
C ASP A 91 21.20 2.37 -5.05
N VAL A 92 20.57 3.43 -5.53
CA VAL A 92 19.84 4.41 -4.72
C VAL A 92 18.36 4.30 -5.04
N VAL A 93 17.54 4.23 -4.01
CA VAL A 93 16.10 4.05 -4.12
C VAL A 93 15.35 5.13 -3.34
N ARG A 94 14.12 5.37 -3.75
CA ARG A 94 13.21 6.27 -3.06
C ARG A 94 12.28 5.45 -2.17
N VAL A 95 12.32 5.74 -0.87
CA VAL A 95 11.52 5.05 0.14
C VAL A 95 10.38 5.96 0.59
N VAL A 96 9.16 5.45 0.51
CA VAL A 96 7.97 6.12 1.03
C VAL A 96 7.55 5.43 2.32
N ASN A 97 7.57 6.18 3.43
CA ASN A 97 7.24 5.69 4.75
C ASN A 97 5.96 6.38 5.25
N MET A 98 4.92 5.60 5.47
CA MET A 98 3.64 6.07 5.98
C MET A 98 3.50 5.67 7.45
N GLY A 99 3.93 6.56 8.34
CA GLY A 99 3.80 6.39 9.78
C GLY A 99 4.54 5.20 10.37
N GLY A 100 5.56 4.69 9.69
CA GLY A 100 6.29 3.48 10.11
C GLY A 100 5.55 2.18 9.84
N LYS A 101 4.32 2.24 9.35
CA LYS A 101 3.50 1.05 9.07
C LYS A 101 3.66 0.54 7.66
N SER A 102 3.55 1.41 6.66
CA SER A 102 3.83 1.06 5.27
C SER A 102 5.16 1.67 4.88
N ILE A 103 6.13 0.85 4.53
CA ILE A 103 7.45 1.27 4.08
C ILE A 103 7.71 0.57 2.75
N GLU A 104 7.68 1.32 1.66
CA GLU A 104 7.77 0.76 0.32
C GLU A 104 8.72 1.55 -0.57
N LEU A 105 9.33 0.85 -1.54
CA LEU A 105 10.08 1.49 -2.61
C LEU A 105 9.09 1.98 -3.65
N CYS A 106 9.05 3.28 -3.88
CA CYS A 106 8.11 3.87 -4.82
C CYS A 106 8.61 5.19 -5.37
N GLY A 107 8.57 5.34 -6.68
CA GLY A 107 8.92 6.59 -7.37
C GLY A 107 7.73 7.53 -7.61
N GLY A 108 6.53 7.14 -7.21
CA GLY A 108 5.31 7.90 -7.45
C GLY A 108 5.12 9.10 -6.52
N THR A 109 4.07 9.85 -6.78
CA THR A 109 3.69 11.00 -5.96
C THR A 109 2.68 10.59 -4.90
N HIS A 110 2.85 11.11 -3.68
CA HIS A 110 2.02 10.77 -2.53
C HIS A 110 1.54 12.01 -1.80
N VAL A 111 0.45 11.85 -1.06
CA VAL A 111 0.03 12.85 -0.07
C VAL A 111 1.06 12.91 1.07
N ASP A 112 1.17 14.03 1.74
CA ASP A 112 2.12 14.21 2.85
C ASP A 112 1.57 13.73 4.20
N ASN A 113 0.28 13.42 4.26
CA ASN A 113 -0.39 12.90 5.44
C ASN A 113 -1.51 11.95 4.99
N THR A 114 -1.66 10.82 5.67
CA THR A 114 -2.65 9.81 5.29
C THR A 114 -4.09 10.33 5.37
N ALA A 115 -4.37 11.32 6.22
CA ALA A 115 -5.69 11.94 6.30
C ALA A 115 -6.12 12.57 4.96
N LYS A 116 -5.18 12.99 4.14
CA LYS A 116 -5.46 13.60 2.83
C LYS A 116 -5.91 12.58 1.77
N VAL A 117 -5.80 11.29 2.05
CA VAL A 117 -6.38 10.26 1.19
C VAL A 117 -7.90 10.41 1.14
N GLY A 118 -8.50 10.81 2.26
CA GLY A 118 -9.95 10.97 2.37
C GLY A 118 -10.68 9.64 2.49
N PRO A 119 -12.00 9.63 2.33
CA PRO A 119 -12.81 8.43 2.48
C PRO A 119 -12.34 7.32 1.54
N PHE A 120 -12.25 6.10 2.07
CA PHE A 120 -11.85 4.91 1.33
C PHE A 120 -12.98 3.89 1.36
N ARG A 121 -13.26 3.26 0.20
CA ARG A 121 -14.28 2.24 0.07
C ARG A 121 -13.83 1.16 -0.90
N ILE A 122 -14.02 -0.10 -0.51
CA ILE A 122 -13.87 -1.24 -1.41
C ILE A 122 -15.20 -1.42 -2.15
N THR A 123 -15.20 -1.28 -3.47
CA THR A 123 -16.40 -1.38 -4.28
C THR A 123 -16.65 -2.79 -4.81
N SER A 124 -15.60 -3.54 -5.06
CA SER A 124 -15.70 -4.93 -5.51
C SER A 124 -14.40 -5.70 -5.26
N GLU A 125 -14.53 -7.01 -5.17
CA GLU A 125 -13.43 -7.95 -5.09
C GLU A 125 -13.82 -9.22 -5.84
N SER A 126 -12.88 -9.81 -6.57
CA SER A 126 -13.12 -11.07 -7.27
C SER A 126 -11.83 -11.81 -7.51
N SER A 127 -11.94 -13.14 -7.65
CA SER A 127 -10.83 -13.99 -8.06
C SER A 127 -10.76 -14.07 -9.58
N VAL A 128 -9.56 -14.26 -10.08
CA VAL A 128 -9.30 -14.46 -11.49
C VAL A 128 -8.83 -15.88 -11.75
#